data_64fcbf08a414a87d68c69e3d56bd26b3
#
_entry.id   64fcbf08a414a87d68c69e3d56bd26b3
#
_cell.length_a   1.000
_cell.length_b   1.000
_cell.length_c   1.000
_cell.angle_alpha   90.00
_cell.angle_beta   90.00
_cell.angle_gamma   90.00
#
_symmetry.space_group_name_H-M   'P 1'
#
loop_
_entity.id
_entity.type
_entity.pdbx_description
1 polymer ?
#
loop_
_entity_poly.entity_id
_entity_poly.type
_entity_poly.pdbx_seq_one_letter_code
_entity_poly.pdbx_strand_id
1 'polypeptide(L)'
;MWMTYSSPVQKKNIFECKQALTSEFEMKDLGMMHYFLGIEVWQRTDEIFLSQGKYTLEILNKFGMIECKSMPILMVMDLKKMNDSSIDSGEIDPHLYRQLNGSLMYLVNTRPNICYAVNVLSHFMIQPRQTHWITTKHVLRYLRGIVVYGLRYAFNVDLSL
;
A
#
# COMPACT_ATOMS: atom_id res chain seq x y z
N MET A 1 -0.13 -15.72 11.03
CA MET A 1 0.73 -15.61 12.24
C MET A 1 2.18 -15.62 11.76
N TRP A 2 2.84 -14.47 11.76
CA TRP A 2 4.19 -14.27 11.20
C TRP A 2 5.20 -14.34 12.34
N MET A 3 6.01 -15.38 12.37
CA MET A 3 7.03 -15.55 13.39
C MET A 3 8.40 -15.20 12.85
N THR A 4 9.06 -14.29 13.53
CA THR A 4 10.43 -13.87 13.28
C THR A 4 11.41 -14.85 13.93
N TYR A 5 12.42 -15.29 13.17
CA TYR A 5 13.40 -16.28 13.56
C TYR A 5 14.51 -15.69 14.44
N SER A 6 14.28 -15.47 15.72
CA SER A 6 15.33 -14.89 16.58
C SER A 6 15.91 -15.83 17.65
N SER A 7 15.28 -16.96 17.96
CA SER A 7 15.84 -17.92 18.95
C SER A 7 15.78 -19.39 18.48
N PRO A 8 16.70 -20.24 18.96
CA PRO A 8 16.69 -21.69 18.69
C PRO A 8 15.38 -22.35 19.11
N VAL A 9 14.77 -21.90 20.21
CA VAL A 9 13.50 -22.40 20.75
C VAL A 9 12.34 -22.10 19.78
N GLN A 10 12.30 -20.91 19.20
CA GLN A 10 11.27 -20.53 18.22
C GLN A 10 11.39 -21.36 16.93
N LYS A 11 12.61 -21.63 16.46
CA LYS A 11 12.84 -22.49 15.30
C LYS A 11 12.33 -23.91 15.53
N LYS A 12 12.54 -24.47 16.72
CA LYS A 12 12.05 -25.79 17.10
C LYS A 12 10.52 -25.83 17.10
N ASN A 13 9.87 -24.86 17.72
CA ASN A 13 8.40 -24.78 17.78
C ASN A 13 7.77 -24.66 16.39
N ILE A 14 8.39 -23.89 15.48
CA ILE A 14 7.90 -23.75 14.11
C ILE A 14 8.03 -25.06 13.34
N PHE A 15 9.13 -25.78 13.51
CA PHE A 15 9.35 -27.07 12.86
C PHE A 15 8.32 -28.12 13.32
N GLU A 16 8.08 -28.22 14.63
CA GLU A 16 7.06 -29.12 15.21
C GLU A 16 5.65 -28.77 14.72
N CYS A 17 5.32 -27.48 14.66
CA CYS A 17 4.03 -27.00 14.13
C CYS A 17 3.87 -27.34 12.64
N LYS A 18 4.92 -27.15 11.83
CA LYS A 18 4.92 -27.53 10.41
C LYS A 18 4.71 -29.03 10.22
N GLN A 19 5.39 -29.86 11.01
CA GLN A 19 5.23 -31.31 10.96
C GLN A 19 3.79 -31.73 11.31
N ALA A 20 3.23 -31.18 12.38
CA ALA A 20 1.86 -31.47 12.79
C ALA A 20 0.85 -31.09 11.69
N LEU A 21 0.98 -29.91 11.10
CA LEU A 21 0.12 -29.46 10.00
C LEU A 21 0.27 -30.32 8.74
N THR A 22 1.50 -30.72 8.39
CA THR A 22 1.76 -31.55 7.21
C THR A 22 1.22 -32.97 7.37
N SER A 23 1.10 -33.47 8.63
CA SER A 23 0.51 -34.79 8.89
C SER A 23 -1.02 -34.81 8.74
N GLU A 24 -1.70 -33.68 8.98
CA GLU A 24 -3.17 -33.58 8.91
C GLU A 24 -3.67 -33.02 7.59
N PHE A 25 -2.89 -32.18 6.92
CA PHE A 25 -3.27 -31.47 5.70
C PHE A 25 -2.25 -31.68 4.58
N GLU A 26 -2.75 -31.80 3.36
CA GLU A 26 -1.88 -31.80 2.17
C GLU A 26 -1.29 -30.37 1.99
N MET A 27 -0.09 -30.15 2.51
CA MET A 27 0.58 -28.85 2.55
C MET A 27 1.98 -28.91 1.96
N LYS A 28 2.40 -27.80 1.33
CA LYS A 28 3.78 -27.58 0.87
C LYS A 28 4.39 -26.42 1.64
N ASP A 29 5.55 -26.64 2.26
CA ASP A 29 6.33 -25.56 2.84
C ASP A 29 6.99 -24.75 1.70
N LEU A 30 6.66 -23.48 1.61
CA LEU A 30 7.20 -22.56 0.60
C LEU A 30 8.47 -21.83 1.09
N GLY A 31 8.95 -22.13 2.31
CA GLY A 31 10.13 -21.50 2.89
C GLY A 31 9.89 -20.05 3.33
N MET A 32 10.91 -19.20 3.13
CA MET A 32 10.84 -17.77 3.47
C MET A 32 9.97 -17.02 2.45
N MET A 33 9.07 -16.19 2.96
CA MET A 33 8.23 -15.37 2.09
C MET A 33 9.03 -14.20 1.52
N HIS A 34 8.97 -14.02 0.20
CA HIS A 34 9.55 -12.90 -0.53
C HIS A 34 8.50 -12.03 -1.22
N TYR A 35 7.37 -12.63 -1.58
CA TYR A 35 6.28 -11.95 -2.27
C TYR A 35 4.94 -12.62 -1.94
N PHE A 36 3.96 -11.83 -1.50
CA PHE A 36 2.64 -12.35 -1.15
C PHE A 36 1.57 -11.28 -1.37
N LEU A 37 0.53 -11.63 -2.13
CA LEU A 37 -0.59 -10.73 -2.42
C LEU A 37 -0.14 -9.31 -2.85
N GLY A 38 0.84 -9.19 -3.74
CA GLY A 38 1.33 -7.89 -4.19
C GLY A 38 2.25 -7.15 -3.22
N ILE A 39 2.54 -7.73 -2.05
CA ILE A 39 3.47 -7.19 -1.07
C ILE A 39 4.83 -7.88 -1.22
N GLU A 40 5.87 -7.09 -1.39
CA GLU A 40 7.26 -7.51 -1.38
C GLU A 40 7.76 -7.55 0.06
N VAL A 41 8.38 -8.66 0.47
CA VAL A 41 8.83 -8.90 1.84
C VAL A 41 10.33 -9.15 1.85
N TRP A 42 11.07 -8.31 2.54
CA TRP A 42 12.50 -8.53 2.81
C TRP A 42 12.67 -8.81 4.29
N GLN A 43 13.23 -9.97 4.60
CA GLN A 43 13.46 -10.43 5.96
C GLN A 43 14.97 -10.50 6.22
N ARG A 44 15.41 -9.84 7.27
CA ARG A 44 16.76 -9.91 7.84
C ARG A 44 16.67 -10.41 9.28
N THR A 45 17.82 -10.65 9.90
CA THR A 45 17.89 -11.15 11.29
C THR A 45 17.31 -10.15 12.29
N ASP A 46 17.37 -8.88 12.00
CA ASP A 46 17.05 -7.75 12.89
C ASP A 46 15.87 -6.91 12.40
N GLU A 47 15.39 -7.15 11.17
CA GLU A 47 14.30 -6.34 10.59
C GLU A 47 13.46 -7.09 9.55
N ILE A 48 12.22 -6.65 9.40
CA ILE A 48 11.36 -6.96 8.25
C ILE A 48 11.00 -5.66 7.54
N PHE A 49 11.15 -5.66 6.22
CA PHE A 49 10.71 -4.55 5.38
C PHE A 49 9.61 -5.03 4.42
N LEU A 50 8.47 -4.31 4.43
CA LEU A 50 7.32 -4.58 3.58
C LEU A 50 7.14 -3.44 2.60
N SER A 51 7.07 -3.73 1.31
CA SER A 51 6.83 -2.72 0.26
C SER A 51 5.85 -3.22 -0.79
N GLN A 52 5.31 -2.30 -1.56
CA GLN A 52 4.49 -2.54 -2.75
C GLN A 52 5.03 -1.74 -3.93
N GLY A 53 6.36 -1.72 -4.10
CA GLY A 53 7.03 -0.95 -5.16
C GLY A 53 6.56 -1.36 -6.54
N LYS A 54 6.53 -2.66 -6.85
CA LYS A 54 6.06 -3.21 -8.13
C LYS A 54 4.61 -2.84 -8.38
N TYR A 55 3.74 -3.07 -7.41
CA TYR A 55 2.32 -2.72 -7.52
C TYR A 55 2.11 -1.21 -7.72
N THR A 56 2.90 -0.37 -7.06
CA THR A 56 2.87 1.09 -7.27
C THR A 56 3.21 1.44 -8.73
N LEU A 57 4.24 0.82 -9.31
CA LEU A 57 4.62 1.03 -10.72
C LEU A 57 3.54 0.53 -11.68
N GLU A 58 2.90 -0.60 -11.40
CA GLU A 58 1.78 -1.13 -12.19
C GLU A 58 0.60 -0.15 -12.22
N ILE A 59 0.23 0.43 -11.07
CA ILE A 59 -0.83 1.45 -11.01
C ILE A 59 -0.41 2.69 -11.81
N LEU A 60 0.79 3.20 -11.60
CA LEU A 60 1.29 4.37 -12.33
C LEU A 60 1.26 4.14 -13.84
N ASN A 61 1.66 2.95 -14.31
CA ASN A 61 1.62 2.57 -15.72
C ASN A 61 0.19 2.51 -16.24
N LYS A 62 -0.69 1.83 -15.50
CA LYS A 62 -2.11 1.65 -15.86
C LYS A 62 -2.85 2.97 -16.07
N PHE A 63 -2.52 3.99 -15.28
CA PHE A 63 -3.15 5.32 -15.37
C PHE A 63 -2.31 6.35 -16.13
N GLY A 64 -1.27 5.90 -16.87
CA GLY A 64 -0.42 6.75 -17.71
C GLY A 64 0.39 7.78 -16.93
N MET A 65 0.78 7.46 -15.68
CA MET A 65 1.47 8.36 -14.77
C MET A 65 2.92 7.95 -14.46
N ILE A 66 3.48 6.98 -15.22
CA ILE A 66 4.84 6.48 -14.96
C ILE A 66 5.91 7.57 -15.17
N GLU A 67 5.73 8.40 -16.20
CA GLU A 67 6.66 9.48 -16.55
C GLU A 67 6.27 10.86 -15.94
N CYS A 68 5.29 10.86 -15.03
CA CYS A 68 4.86 12.12 -14.43
C CYS A 68 5.95 12.68 -13.48
N LYS A 69 6.03 14.01 -13.41
CA LYS A 69 6.89 14.67 -12.42
C LYS A 69 6.37 14.35 -11.02
N SER A 70 7.25 13.83 -10.16
CA SER A 70 6.93 13.56 -8.76
C SER A 70 6.63 14.86 -7.99
N MET A 71 5.80 14.74 -6.95
CA MET A 71 5.49 15.85 -6.04
C MET A 71 5.83 15.45 -4.60
N PRO A 72 6.52 16.32 -3.84
CA PRO A 72 6.93 16.02 -2.46
C PRO A 72 5.76 16.14 -1.48
N ILE A 73 4.71 16.86 -1.83
CA ILE A 73 3.54 17.11 -0.98
C ILE A 73 2.40 16.23 -1.47
N LEU A 74 1.84 15.43 -0.57
CA LEU A 74 0.77 14.49 -0.88
C LEU A 74 -0.51 15.20 -1.37
N MET A 75 -0.90 16.26 -0.66
CA MET A 75 -2.14 16.95 -0.97
C MET A 75 -2.20 18.34 -0.32
N VAL A 76 -2.44 19.36 -1.13
CA VAL A 76 -2.98 20.63 -0.66
C VAL A 76 -4.50 20.51 -0.82
N MET A 77 -5.17 19.93 0.18
CA MET A 77 -6.62 19.77 0.12
C MET A 77 -7.33 21.03 0.63
N ASP A 78 -7.96 21.70 -0.28
CA ASP A 78 -9.07 22.58 0.03
C ASP A 78 -10.37 21.76 -0.02
N LEU A 79 -10.77 21.18 1.12
CA LEU A 79 -11.99 20.37 1.26
C LEU A 79 -13.24 21.17 0.82
N LYS A 80 -13.21 22.50 0.96
CA LYS A 80 -14.31 23.36 0.50
C LYS A 80 -14.43 23.33 -1.01
N LYS A 81 -13.32 23.39 -1.73
CA LYS A 81 -13.31 23.30 -3.20
C LYS A 81 -13.73 21.91 -3.71
N MET A 82 -13.48 20.86 -2.95
CA MET A 82 -13.92 19.52 -3.35
C MET A 82 -15.44 19.33 -3.28
N ASN A 83 -16.11 20.06 -2.38
CA ASN A 83 -17.57 20.01 -2.23
C ASN A 83 -18.30 21.06 -3.06
N ASP A 84 -17.61 22.06 -3.58
CA ASP A 84 -18.22 23.13 -4.36
C ASP A 84 -18.61 22.67 -5.76
N SER A 85 -19.91 22.60 -6.00
CA SER A 85 -20.49 22.19 -7.28
C SER A 85 -20.40 23.26 -8.37
N SER A 86 -20.07 24.50 -8.03
CA SER A 86 -20.06 25.63 -8.97
C SER A 86 -18.81 25.70 -9.85
N ILE A 87 -17.74 24.98 -9.48
CA ILE A 87 -16.42 25.10 -10.12
C ILE A 87 -16.18 24.01 -11.17
N ASP A 88 -17.03 22.96 -11.24
CA ASP A 88 -16.70 21.75 -11.99
C ASP A 88 -17.76 21.37 -13.03
N SER A 89 -17.38 21.45 -14.30
CA SER A 89 -18.21 21.12 -15.47
C SER A 89 -17.90 19.77 -16.12
N GLY A 90 -16.95 18.98 -15.56
CA GLY A 90 -16.50 17.73 -16.15
C GLY A 90 -17.02 16.49 -15.43
N GLU A 91 -17.81 15.66 -16.13
CA GLU A 91 -18.12 14.32 -15.65
C GLU A 91 -16.91 13.40 -15.83
N ILE A 92 -16.57 12.67 -14.76
CA ILE A 92 -15.56 11.60 -14.78
C ILE A 92 -16.29 10.27 -14.73
N ASP A 93 -15.82 9.30 -15.53
CA ASP A 93 -16.32 7.94 -15.46
C ASP A 93 -16.19 7.40 -14.02
N PRO A 94 -17.32 7.12 -13.33
CA PRO A 94 -17.29 6.62 -11.95
C PRO A 94 -16.61 5.25 -11.85
N HIS A 95 -16.64 4.45 -12.92
CA HIS A 95 -15.99 3.15 -12.93
C HIS A 95 -14.46 3.31 -12.89
N LEU A 96 -13.92 4.18 -13.74
CA LEU A 96 -12.49 4.48 -13.77
C LEU A 96 -12.00 5.08 -12.44
N TYR A 97 -12.80 5.98 -11.87
CA TYR A 97 -12.51 6.58 -10.57
C TYR A 97 -12.47 5.55 -9.44
N ARG A 98 -13.48 4.67 -9.36
CA ARG A 98 -13.53 3.57 -8.38
C ARG A 98 -12.36 2.62 -8.53
N GLN A 99 -11.99 2.28 -9.77
CA GLN A 99 -10.84 1.40 -10.03
C GLN A 99 -9.53 2.03 -9.52
N LEU A 100 -9.30 3.31 -9.76
CA LEU A 100 -8.11 4.00 -9.28
C LEU A 100 -8.10 4.09 -7.76
N ASN A 101 -9.21 4.55 -7.16
CA ASN A 101 -9.27 4.71 -5.71
C ASN A 101 -9.18 3.37 -4.97
N GLY A 102 -9.80 2.29 -5.49
CA GLY A 102 -9.64 0.94 -4.95
C GLY A 102 -8.19 0.45 -4.98
N SER A 103 -7.46 0.75 -6.07
CA SER A 103 -6.02 0.45 -6.15
C SER A 103 -5.20 1.22 -5.11
N LEU A 104 -5.55 2.50 -4.87
CA LEU A 104 -4.90 3.31 -3.83
C LEU A 104 -5.24 2.81 -2.42
N MET A 105 -6.49 2.38 -2.16
CA MET A 105 -6.89 1.78 -0.88
C MET A 105 -6.04 0.55 -0.55
N TYR A 106 -5.71 -0.25 -1.54
CA TYR A 106 -4.83 -1.40 -1.32
C TYR A 106 -3.40 -0.99 -0.96
N LEU A 107 -2.87 0.09 -1.54
CA LEU A 107 -1.55 0.64 -1.22
C LEU A 107 -1.43 1.17 0.22
N VAL A 108 -2.53 1.57 0.85
CA VAL A 108 -2.54 2.05 2.25
C VAL A 108 -1.92 1.04 3.22
N ASN A 109 -2.03 -0.27 2.93
CA ASN A 109 -1.47 -1.33 3.76
C ASN A 109 0.04 -1.20 4.00
N THR A 110 0.78 -0.64 3.05
CA THR A 110 2.23 -0.39 3.20
C THR A 110 2.59 1.10 3.15
N ARG A 111 1.58 1.96 2.98
CA ARG A 111 1.71 3.41 2.82
C ARG A 111 0.71 4.17 3.70
N PRO A 112 0.81 4.08 5.04
CA PRO A 112 -0.16 4.72 5.92
C PRO A 112 -0.23 6.25 5.75
N ASN A 113 0.82 6.86 5.24
CA ASN A 113 0.86 8.29 4.94
C ASN A 113 -0.16 8.76 3.90
N ILE A 114 -0.64 7.88 2.99
CA ILE A 114 -1.69 8.25 2.03
C ILE A 114 -3.10 7.94 2.55
N CYS A 115 -3.25 7.29 3.70
CA CYS A 115 -4.53 6.79 4.20
C CYS A 115 -5.60 7.88 4.27
N TYR A 116 -5.28 9.02 4.84
CA TYR A 116 -6.22 10.14 4.96
C TYR A 116 -6.71 10.64 3.60
N ALA A 117 -5.80 10.86 2.66
CA ALA A 117 -6.14 11.34 1.33
C ALA A 117 -7.05 10.36 0.58
N VAL A 118 -6.70 9.07 0.60
CA VAL A 118 -7.47 8.02 -0.06
C VAL A 118 -8.84 7.86 0.57
N ASN A 119 -8.94 7.95 1.91
CA ASN A 119 -10.23 7.88 2.62
C ASN A 119 -11.15 9.04 2.20
N VAL A 120 -10.65 10.27 2.17
CA VAL A 120 -11.45 11.43 1.72
C VAL A 120 -11.91 11.24 0.27
N LEU A 121 -11.04 10.81 -0.64
CA LEU A 121 -11.37 10.57 -2.05
C LEU A 121 -12.40 9.45 -2.22
N SER A 122 -12.46 8.48 -1.31
CA SER A 122 -13.43 7.39 -1.35
C SER A 122 -14.89 7.85 -1.17
N HIS A 123 -15.13 9.00 -0.54
CA HIS A 123 -16.47 9.56 -0.38
C HIS A 123 -17.11 9.97 -1.72
N PHE A 124 -16.32 10.18 -2.77
CA PHE A 124 -16.78 10.66 -4.07
C PHE A 124 -16.90 9.57 -5.15
N MET A 125 -16.93 8.29 -4.77
CA MET A 125 -16.98 7.15 -5.71
C MET A 125 -18.28 7.04 -6.50
N ILE A 126 -19.38 7.66 -6.05
CA ILE A 126 -20.71 7.61 -6.70
C ILE A 126 -20.77 8.65 -7.81
N GLN A 127 -20.38 9.88 -7.51
CA GLN A 127 -20.38 11.02 -8.43
C GLN A 127 -19.04 11.74 -8.40
N PRO A 128 -17.99 11.17 -9.01
CA PRO A 128 -16.70 11.82 -9.07
C PRO A 128 -16.76 13.02 -10.01
N ARG A 129 -16.05 14.09 -9.63
CA ARG A 129 -15.90 15.30 -10.43
C ARG A 129 -14.46 15.45 -10.88
N GLN A 130 -14.20 16.38 -11.80
CA GLN A 130 -12.86 16.67 -12.30
C GLN A 130 -11.89 17.07 -11.19
N THR A 131 -12.35 17.82 -10.20
CA THR A 131 -11.56 18.18 -9.01
C THR A 131 -11.07 16.94 -8.23
N HIS A 132 -11.96 15.93 -8.03
CA HIS A 132 -11.61 14.68 -7.36
C HIS A 132 -10.59 13.88 -8.17
N TRP A 133 -10.78 13.84 -9.50
CA TRP A 133 -9.85 13.16 -10.42
C TRP A 133 -8.46 13.80 -10.40
N ILE A 134 -8.37 15.12 -10.49
CA ILE A 134 -7.11 15.87 -10.41
C ILE A 134 -6.42 15.56 -9.08
N THR A 135 -7.17 15.60 -7.98
CA THR A 135 -6.63 15.33 -6.64
C THR A 135 -6.12 13.89 -6.53
N THR A 136 -6.85 12.90 -7.08
CA THR A 136 -6.38 11.52 -7.10
C THR A 136 -5.09 11.36 -7.92
N LYS A 137 -4.97 12.09 -9.05
CA LYS A 137 -3.71 12.15 -9.81
C LYS A 137 -2.57 12.81 -9.04
N HIS A 138 -2.84 13.75 -8.13
CA HIS A 138 -1.81 14.31 -7.25
C HIS A 138 -1.28 13.24 -6.28
N VAL A 139 -2.14 12.35 -5.76
CA VAL A 139 -1.70 11.20 -4.95
C VAL A 139 -0.76 10.29 -5.77
N LEU A 140 -1.07 10.03 -7.04
CA LEU A 140 -0.19 9.25 -7.91
C LEU A 140 1.18 9.92 -8.13
N ARG A 141 1.21 11.25 -8.31
CA ARG A 141 2.47 12.01 -8.41
C ARG A 141 3.31 11.93 -7.14
N TYR A 142 2.67 11.97 -5.99
CA TYR A 142 3.35 11.75 -4.71
C TYR A 142 3.92 10.35 -4.63
N LEU A 143 3.11 9.31 -4.94
CA LEU A 143 3.54 7.92 -4.96
C LEU A 143 4.71 7.68 -5.91
N ARG A 144 4.76 8.36 -7.06
CA ARG A 144 5.89 8.30 -8.00
C ARG A 144 7.21 8.71 -7.33
N GLY A 145 7.18 9.67 -6.41
CA GLY A 145 8.36 10.12 -5.66
C GLY A 145 8.82 9.16 -4.57
N ILE A 146 7.94 8.26 -4.11
CA ILE A 146 8.19 7.38 -2.97
C ILE A 146 8.02 5.89 -3.30
N VAL A 147 8.20 5.49 -4.56
CA VAL A 147 8.00 4.10 -5.04
C VAL A 147 8.74 3.08 -4.19
N VAL A 148 9.97 3.38 -3.76
CA VAL A 148 10.83 2.48 -2.98
C VAL A 148 10.52 2.47 -1.47
N TYR A 149 9.59 3.29 -0.99
CA TYR A 149 9.26 3.34 0.41
C TYR A 149 8.42 2.11 0.84
N GLY A 150 8.35 1.86 2.14
CA GLY A 150 7.60 0.75 2.74
C GLY A 150 7.56 0.88 4.25
N LEU A 151 7.08 -0.17 4.91
CA LEU A 151 7.05 -0.30 6.36
C LEU A 151 8.26 -1.10 6.80
N ARG A 152 9.01 -0.56 7.75
CA ARG A 152 10.14 -1.22 8.39
C ARG A 152 9.76 -1.61 9.81
N TYR A 153 9.88 -2.89 10.11
CA TYR A 153 9.72 -3.45 11.45
C TYR A 153 11.09 -3.90 11.94
N ALA A 154 11.68 -3.12 12.84
CA ALA A 154 12.95 -3.48 13.47
C ALA A 154 12.69 -4.22 14.78
N PHE A 155 13.51 -5.27 15.07
CA PHE A 155 13.53 -5.97 16.34
C PHE A 155 14.55 -5.30 17.25
N ASN A 156 14.25 -5.15 18.53
CA ASN A 156 15.14 -4.56 19.54
C ASN A 156 15.51 -3.08 19.27
N VAL A 157 14.53 -2.26 18.93
CA VAL A 157 14.71 -0.82 19.11
C VAL A 157 14.53 -0.55 20.60
N ASP A 158 15.62 -0.35 21.34
CA ASP A 158 15.57 0.26 22.68
C ASP A 158 14.91 1.63 22.53
N LEU A 159 13.63 1.71 22.88
CA LEU A 159 12.89 2.96 23.05
C LEU A 159 13.34 3.60 24.39
N SER A 160 14.62 3.90 24.52
CA SER A 160 15.10 4.81 25.55
C SER A 160 14.71 6.22 25.12
N LEU A 161 13.55 6.67 25.61
CA LEU A 161 13.16 8.08 25.66
C LEU A 161 13.92 8.78 26.76
#